data_f93f8207f4aa284772eeaaf35e383baf
#
_entry.id   f93f8207f4aa284772eeaaf35e383baf
#
_cell.length_a   1.000
_cell.length_b   1.000
_cell.length_c   1.000
_cell.angle_alpha   90.00
_cell.angle_beta   90.00
_cell.angle_gamma   90.00
#
_symmetry.space_group_name_H-M   'P 1'
#
loop_
_entity.id
_entity.type
_entity.pdbx_description
1 polymer ?
#
loop_
_entity_poly.entity_id
_entity_poly.type
_entity_poly.pdbx_seq_one_letter_code
_entity_poly.pdbx_strand_id
1 'polypeptide(L)'
;MKNYVETDDKGKTLNIKLKSDGSSVATAGMSKMSKSKNNGVDPQTTIDRFGADTVRLFIMFAAPPEQSLEWSDNAVEGSHRFLKRLWKAVYTHAALGKLGLTV
;
A
#
# COMPACT_ATOMS: atom_id res chain seq x y z
N MET A 1 -10.15 -6.63 -7.26
CA MET A 1 -9.27 -6.65 -8.43
C MET A 1 -8.22 -7.76 -8.39
N LYS A 2 -7.85 -8.19 -7.21
CA LYS A 2 -6.93 -9.33 -7.04
C LYS A 2 -7.49 -10.67 -7.50
N ASN A 3 -8.76 -10.73 -7.83
CA ASN A 3 -9.47 -11.95 -8.18
C ASN A 3 -9.20 -12.42 -9.61
N TYR A 4 -8.48 -11.63 -10.40
CA TYR A 4 -8.30 -11.88 -11.82
C TYR A 4 -6.86 -12.15 -12.22
N VAL A 5 -5.91 -12.00 -11.30
CA VAL A 5 -4.48 -11.99 -11.63
C VAL A 5 -3.84 -13.32 -11.26
N GLU A 6 -3.23 -13.96 -12.24
CA GLU A 6 -2.33 -15.09 -12.05
C GLU A 6 -0.90 -14.60 -12.22
N THR A 7 -0.03 -14.92 -11.26
CA THR A 7 1.37 -14.53 -11.30
C THR A 7 2.27 -15.76 -11.26
N ASP A 8 3.46 -15.64 -11.83
CA ASP A 8 4.49 -16.67 -11.71
C ASP A 8 5.22 -16.59 -10.36
N ASP A 9 6.17 -17.50 -10.14
CA ASP A 9 6.96 -17.57 -8.90
C ASP A 9 7.77 -16.30 -8.63
N LYS A 10 8.00 -15.50 -9.66
CA LYS A 10 8.73 -14.22 -9.56
C LYS A 10 7.80 -13.03 -9.37
N GLY A 11 6.50 -13.26 -9.23
CA GLY A 11 5.52 -12.21 -9.08
C GLY A 11 5.13 -11.50 -10.38
N LYS A 12 5.60 -11.97 -11.52
CA LYS A 12 5.23 -11.42 -12.82
C LYS A 12 3.83 -11.87 -13.22
N THR A 13 3.01 -10.96 -13.71
CA THR A 13 1.66 -11.29 -14.18
C THR A 13 1.74 -12.18 -15.42
N LEU A 14 1.21 -13.41 -15.32
CA LEU A 14 1.12 -14.36 -16.44
C LEU A 14 -0.16 -14.14 -17.23
N ASN A 15 -1.28 -14.15 -16.54
CA ASN A 15 -2.60 -14.01 -17.12
C ASN A 15 -3.52 -13.24 -16.19
N ILE A 16 -4.52 -12.59 -16.77
CA ILE A 16 -5.60 -11.99 -16.01
C ILE A 16 -6.89 -12.62 -16.51
N LYS A 17 -7.57 -13.34 -15.60
CA LYS A 17 -8.81 -14.04 -15.89
C LYS A 17 -9.86 -13.73 -14.84
N LEU A 18 -11.12 -13.74 -15.25
CA LEU A 18 -12.22 -13.62 -14.32
C LEU A 18 -12.37 -14.94 -13.53
N LYS A 19 -12.33 -14.87 -12.21
CA LYS A 19 -12.40 -16.07 -11.35
C LYS A 19 -13.71 -16.84 -11.51
N SER A 20 -14.79 -16.13 -11.78
CA SER A 20 -16.12 -16.74 -11.84
C SER A 20 -16.29 -17.68 -13.02
N ASP A 21 -15.68 -17.41 -14.17
CA ASP A 21 -15.85 -18.17 -15.39
C ASP A 21 -14.56 -18.47 -16.15
N GLY A 22 -13.43 -17.98 -15.67
CA GLY A 22 -12.13 -18.18 -16.30
C GLY A 22 -11.91 -17.36 -17.57
N SER A 23 -12.80 -16.43 -17.90
CA SER A 23 -12.65 -15.58 -19.08
C SER A 23 -11.42 -14.67 -18.96
N SER A 24 -10.70 -14.50 -20.08
CA SER A 24 -9.59 -13.57 -20.14
C SER A 24 -10.07 -12.14 -19.99
N VAL A 25 -9.34 -11.35 -19.20
CA VAL A 25 -9.63 -9.94 -18.98
C VAL A 25 -8.54 -9.11 -19.64
N ALA A 26 -8.95 -8.08 -20.40
CA ALA A 26 -8.01 -7.16 -21.01
C ALA A 26 -7.24 -6.38 -19.96
N THR A 27 -5.92 -6.24 -20.14
CA THR A 27 -5.08 -5.46 -19.26
C THR A 27 -4.52 -4.25 -19.97
N ALA A 28 -4.55 -3.10 -19.27
CA ALA A 28 -3.76 -1.94 -19.66
C ALA A 28 -2.52 -1.93 -18.76
N GLY A 29 -1.43 -1.35 -19.21
CA GLY A 29 -0.28 -1.10 -18.36
C GLY A 29 -0.61 -0.07 -17.28
N MET A 30 0.40 0.60 -16.76
CA MET A 30 0.23 1.70 -15.81
C MET A 30 -0.71 2.76 -16.39
N SER A 31 -1.78 3.09 -15.70
CA SER A 31 -2.76 4.08 -16.14
C SER A 31 -3.24 4.93 -14.96
N LYS A 32 -3.72 6.14 -15.29
CA LYS A 32 -4.30 7.03 -14.30
C LYS A 32 -5.56 6.44 -13.69
N MET A 33 -5.68 6.50 -12.38
CA MET A 33 -6.91 6.09 -11.69
C MET A 33 -8.08 6.99 -12.06
N SER A 34 -9.23 6.37 -12.32
CA SER A 34 -10.45 7.07 -12.70
C SER A 34 -11.66 6.28 -12.24
N LYS A 35 -12.66 6.97 -11.73
CA LYS A 35 -13.94 6.35 -11.35
C LYS A 35 -14.59 5.64 -12.52
N SER A 36 -14.56 6.25 -13.70
CA SER A 36 -15.17 5.69 -14.91
C SER A 36 -14.48 4.40 -15.37
N LYS A 37 -13.20 4.25 -15.08
CA LYS A 37 -12.41 3.05 -15.41
C LYS A 37 -12.47 1.99 -14.32
N ASN A 38 -13.06 2.30 -13.18
CA ASN A 38 -13.19 1.40 -12.03
C ASN A 38 -11.82 0.82 -11.58
N ASN A 39 -10.77 1.62 -11.66
CA ASN A 39 -9.41 1.24 -11.30
C ASN A 39 -8.85 2.05 -10.12
N GLY A 40 -9.71 2.75 -9.41
CA GLY A 40 -9.31 3.54 -8.25
C GLY A 40 -9.16 2.70 -6.98
N VAL A 41 -8.38 3.21 -6.04
CA VAL A 41 -8.29 2.68 -4.68
C VAL A 41 -9.15 3.56 -3.79
N ASP A 42 -10.04 2.94 -3.00
CA ASP A 42 -10.89 3.68 -2.07
C ASP A 42 -10.06 4.15 -0.88
N PRO A 43 -9.92 5.47 -0.67
CA PRO A 43 -9.14 5.99 0.44
C PRO A 43 -9.67 5.53 1.80
N GLN A 44 -10.98 5.49 1.97
CA GLN A 44 -11.56 5.14 3.26
C GLN A 44 -11.24 3.71 3.66
N THR A 45 -11.36 2.76 2.73
CA THR A 45 -11.01 1.37 2.98
C THR A 45 -9.55 1.22 3.39
N THR A 46 -8.66 1.92 2.72
CA THR A 46 -7.22 1.88 3.02
C THR A 46 -6.94 2.51 4.38
N ILE A 47 -7.57 3.63 4.70
CA ILE A 47 -7.44 4.30 6.00
C ILE A 47 -7.95 3.41 7.12
N ASP A 48 -9.08 2.74 6.93
CA ASP A 48 -9.65 1.83 7.92
C ASP A 48 -8.72 0.64 8.19
N ARG A 49 -8.03 0.18 7.16
CA ARG A 49 -7.14 -0.97 7.24
C ARG A 49 -5.76 -0.64 7.82
N PHE A 50 -5.17 0.47 7.42
CA PHE A 50 -3.77 0.81 7.74
C PHE A 50 -3.60 2.10 8.54
N GLY A 51 -4.61 2.95 8.62
CA GLY A 51 -4.54 4.27 9.24
C GLY A 51 -4.13 5.37 8.26
N ALA A 52 -4.56 6.59 8.55
CA ALA A 52 -4.31 7.73 7.69
C ALA A 52 -2.82 8.06 7.57
N ASP A 53 -2.06 7.91 8.65
CA ASP A 53 -0.62 8.21 8.65
C ASP A 53 0.16 7.27 7.76
N THR A 54 -0.23 6.00 7.70
CA THR A 54 0.38 5.02 6.79
C THR A 54 0.19 5.43 5.33
N VAL A 55 -1.03 5.84 4.96
CA VAL A 55 -1.33 6.29 3.60
C VAL A 55 -0.54 7.54 3.25
N ARG A 56 -0.47 8.50 4.16
CA ARG A 56 0.32 9.72 3.98
C ARG A 56 1.80 9.40 3.77
N LEU A 57 2.35 8.55 4.61
CA LEU A 57 3.75 8.15 4.49
C LEU A 57 4.03 7.47 3.15
N PHE A 58 3.18 6.55 2.72
CA PHE A 58 3.32 5.89 1.44
C PHE A 58 3.33 6.90 0.28
N ILE A 59 2.37 7.82 0.26
CA ILE A 59 2.26 8.81 -0.81
C ILE A 59 3.51 9.69 -0.88
N MET A 60 4.02 10.11 0.26
CA MET A 60 5.21 10.98 0.32
C MET A 60 6.49 10.26 -0.07
N PHE A 61 6.57 8.97 0.20
CA PHE A 61 7.78 8.18 -0.02
C PHE A 61 7.86 7.53 -1.40
N ALA A 62 6.71 7.22 -2.00
CA ALA A 62 6.67 6.38 -3.19
C ALA A 62 7.16 7.09 -4.46
N ALA A 63 6.93 8.40 -4.55
CA ALA A 63 7.39 9.17 -5.69
C ALA A 63 7.50 10.66 -5.35
N PRO A 64 8.47 11.39 -5.95
CA PRO A 64 8.49 12.84 -5.88
C PRO A 64 7.23 13.44 -6.51
N PRO A 65 6.82 14.67 -6.14
CA PRO A 65 5.60 15.28 -6.66
C PRO A 65 5.54 15.42 -8.18
N GLU A 66 6.68 15.54 -8.84
CA GLU A 66 6.76 15.67 -10.28
C GLU A 66 6.70 14.33 -11.04
N GLN A 67 6.67 13.22 -10.33
CA GLN A 67 6.60 11.89 -10.92
C GLN A 67 5.25 11.23 -10.67
N SER A 68 4.89 10.29 -11.54
CA SER A 68 3.71 9.47 -11.33
C SER A 68 3.92 8.50 -10.18
N LEU A 69 2.90 8.37 -9.35
CA LEU A 69 2.89 7.42 -8.25
C LEU A 69 2.12 6.17 -8.67
N GLU A 70 2.80 5.03 -8.64
CA GLU A 70 2.16 3.74 -8.85
C GLU A 70 1.69 3.18 -7.51
N TRP A 71 0.41 2.81 -7.43
CA TRP A 71 -0.13 2.23 -6.21
C TRP A 71 0.40 0.82 -5.99
N SER A 72 0.86 0.54 -4.76
CA SER A 72 1.35 -0.77 -4.37
C SER A 72 0.87 -1.11 -2.96
N ASP A 73 0.02 -2.13 -2.85
CA ASP A 73 -0.47 -2.60 -1.55
C ASP A 73 0.68 -3.07 -0.66
N ASN A 74 1.70 -3.70 -1.24
CA ASN A 74 2.86 -4.17 -0.49
C ASN A 74 3.67 -3.01 0.09
N ALA A 75 3.79 -1.92 -0.65
CA ALA A 75 4.50 -0.74 -0.18
C ALA A 75 3.72 -0.01 0.92
N VAL A 76 2.39 0.04 0.82
CA VAL A 76 1.52 0.57 1.88
C VAL A 76 1.69 -0.25 3.15
N GLU A 77 1.67 -1.57 3.04
CA GLU A 77 1.89 -2.46 4.17
C GLU A 77 3.29 -2.30 4.78
N GLY A 78 4.31 -2.13 3.95
CA GLY A 78 5.66 -1.83 4.40
C GLY A 78 5.75 -0.52 5.18
N SER A 79 5.06 0.51 4.71
CA SER A 79 4.94 1.79 5.43
C SER A 79 4.28 1.62 6.78
N HIS A 80 3.25 0.79 6.85
CA HIS A 80 2.55 0.49 8.11
C HIS A 80 3.47 -0.21 9.10
N ARG A 81 4.24 -1.20 8.65
CA ARG A 81 5.23 -1.89 9.51
C ARG A 81 6.29 -0.93 10.02
N PHE A 82 6.76 -0.02 9.17
CA PHE A 82 7.73 1.00 9.57
C PHE A 82 7.18 1.89 10.69
N LEU A 83 5.95 2.38 10.54
CA LEU A 83 5.32 3.23 11.55
C LEU A 83 5.11 2.49 12.87
N LYS A 84 4.76 1.21 12.84
CA LYS A 84 4.65 0.39 14.04
C LYS A 84 5.98 0.28 14.78
N ARG A 85 7.07 0.06 14.06
CA ARG A 85 8.41 -0.02 14.64
C ARG A 85 8.84 1.32 15.23
N LEU A 86 8.57 2.40 14.51
CA LEU A 86 8.87 3.76 14.97
C LEU A 86 8.10 4.08 16.25
N TRP A 87 6.81 3.80 16.26
CA TRP A 87 5.98 4.00 17.44
C TRP A 87 6.51 3.24 18.66
N LYS A 88 6.84 1.97 18.46
CA LYS A 88 7.38 1.13 19.53
C LYS A 88 8.72 1.68 20.07
N ALA A 89 9.60 2.12 19.18
CA ALA A 89 10.89 2.68 19.57
C ALA A 89 10.71 3.97 20.38
N VAL A 90 9.85 4.89 19.93
CA VAL A 90 9.58 6.14 20.63
C VAL A 90 8.88 5.89 21.96
N TYR A 91 7.93 4.99 21.98
CA TYR A 91 7.20 4.64 23.21
C TYR A 91 8.15 4.05 24.25
N THR A 92 9.03 3.14 23.86
CA THR A 92 10.01 2.54 24.74
C THR A 92 10.97 3.61 25.32
N HIS A 93 11.44 4.51 24.45
CA HIS A 93 12.31 5.61 24.87
C HIS A 93 11.60 6.56 25.86
N ALA A 94 10.36 6.93 25.56
CA ALA A 94 9.56 7.77 26.44
C ALA A 94 9.30 7.11 27.80
N ALA A 95 9.05 5.81 27.81
CA ALA A 95 8.88 5.04 29.05
C ALA A 95 10.16 5.05 29.91
N LEU A 96 11.33 4.90 29.28
CA LEU A 96 12.62 5.02 29.97
C LEU A 96 12.83 6.44 30.52
N GLY A 97 12.44 7.46 29.77
CA GLY A 97 12.49 8.85 30.24
C GLY A 97 11.63 9.09 31.48
N LYS A 98 10.46 8.45 31.55
CA LYS A 98 9.57 8.50 32.73
C LYS A 98 10.20 7.87 33.98
N LEU A 99 11.15 6.99 33.80
CA LEU A 99 11.89 6.38 34.91
C LEU A 99 13.04 7.26 35.43
N GLY A 100 13.12 8.50 34.95
CA GLY A 100 14.12 9.44 35.36
C GLY A 100 15.46 9.28 34.65
N LEU A 101 15.50 8.49 33.59
CA LEU A 101 16.71 8.35 32.79
C LEU A 101 16.80 9.53 31.82
N THR A 102 17.83 10.33 31.97
CA THR A 102 18.12 11.43 31.04
C THR A 102 19.00 10.93 29.90
N VAL A 103 18.70 11.45 28.77
CA VAL A 103 19.44 11.14 27.54
C VAL A 103 20.47 12.23 27.29
#